data_b6591d6acedc597c079a62f8c903696c
#
_entry.id   b6591d6acedc597c079a62f8c903696c
#
_cell.length_a   1.000
_cell.length_b   1.000
_cell.length_c   1.000
_cell.angle_alpha   90.00
_cell.angle_beta   90.00
_cell.angle_gamma   90.00
#
_symmetry.space_group_name_H-M   'P 1'
#
loop_
_entity.id
_entity.type
_entity.pdbx_description
1 polymer ?
#
loop_
_entity_poly.entity_id
_entity_poly.type
_entity_poly.pdbx_seq_one_letter_code
_entity_poly.pdbx_strand_id
1 'polypeptide(L)'
;MKISIRTRFFLGMVFFFVIIGGLSILSAYHLNRLSVKTDALLKENHFSVIFARDMGEELTIMDQEINRSFLNEVHPDSTLIVLTSNSFGKSLELEKKNLTEAGEDKLVSGIESGFNEYLTELMTSLRTPLSKERATALQTKFRMLYQQTMLLSQINEQAILRKADDIKKSAEKGLTHVTILGTVLFIITLSFTFNFATYFNERFSKLYSGIKEIGSGNYDQRLNFEGEDEFYDISLVFNDMAKNINENKHHLLVNLKAELEREISLSQVQELKRIFEQMHGYEKRAMELMANLETKL
;
A
#
# COMPACT_ATOMS: atom_id res chain seq x y z
N MET A 1 -8.93 35.80 -6.50
CA MET A 1 -9.87 34.90 -5.78
C MET A 1 -9.33 34.71 -4.37
N LYS A 2 -10.03 35.23 -3.35
CA LYS A 2 -9.62 35.07 -1.94
C LYS A 2 -9.64 33.61 -1.57
N ILE A 3 -8.49 32.97 -1.44
CA ILE A 3 -8.39 31.59 -0.93
C ILE A 3 -8.02 31.69 0.54
N SER A 4 -9.01 31.42 1.41
CA SER A 4 -8.88 31.34 2.85
C SER A 4 -7.80 30.32 3.28
N ILE A 5 -7.10 30.57 4.38
CA ILE A 5 -6.15 29.62 4.99
C ILE A 5 -6.87 28.30 5.30
N ARG A 6 -8.11 28.36 5.78
CA ARG A 6 -8.96 27.20 6.02
C ARG A 6 -9.14 26.38 4.74
N THR A 7 -9.38 27.04 3.60
CA THR A 7 -9.56 26.37 2.31
C THR A 7 -8.24 25.73 1.83
N ARG A 8 -7.10 26.41 1.99
CA ARG A 8 -5.78 25.85 1.63
C ARG A 8 -5.44 24.63 2.48
N PHE A 9 -5.71 24.69 3.77
CA PHE A 9 -5.51 23.57 4.69
C PHE A 9 -6.42 22.39 4.34
N PHE A 10 -7.71 22.66 4.09
CA PHE A 10 -8.68 21.63 3.70
C PHE A 10 -8.31 20.96 2.37
N LEU A 11 -7.91 21.74 1.35
CA LEU A 11 -7.45 21.21 0.08
C LEU A 11 -6.19 20.35 0.23
N GLY A 12 -5.24 20.79 1.08
CA GLY A 12 -4.06 19.98 1.41
C GLY A 12 -4.43 18.65 2.06
N MET A 13 -5.37 18.66 3.01
CA MET A 13 -5.84 17.44 3.67
C MET A 13 -6.54 16.50 2.69
N VAL A 14 -7.44 17.03 1.84
CA VAL A 14 -8.11 16.24 0.79
C VAL A 14 -7.09 15.65 -0.18
N PHE A 15 -6.08 16.42 -0.58
CA PHE A 15 -5.00 15.94 -1.43
C PHE A 15 -4.25 14.74 -0.82
N PHE A 16 -3.95 14.77 0.49
CA PHE A 16 -3.35 13.62 1.20
C PHE A 16 -4.25 12.39 1.16
N PHE A 17 -5.54 12.54 1.45
CA PHE A 17 -6.47 11.41 1.39
C PHE A 17 -6.59 10.81 0.00
N VAL A 18 -6.58 11.64 -1.05
CA VAL A 18 -6.59 11.19 -2.45
C VAL A 18 -5.30 10.40 -2.77
N ILE A 19 -4.14 10.88 -2.32
CA ILE A 19 -2.86 10.17 -2.52
C ILE A 19 -2.89 8.80 -1.82
N ILE A 20 -3.25 8.76 -0.53
CA ILE A 20 -3.29 7.52 0.25
C ILE A 20 -4.29 6.53 -0.37
N GLY A 21 -5.48 7.01 -0.72
CA GLY A 21 -6.50 6.21 -1.38
C GLY A 21 -6.04 5.68 -2.74
N GLY A 22 -5.43 6.52 -3.56
CA GLY A 22 -4.88 6.13 -4.86
C GLY A 22 -3.79 5.06 -4.76
N LEU A 23 -2.83 5.23 -3.84
CA LEU A 23 -1.79 4.22 -3.59
C LEU A 23 -2.36 2.91 -3.05
N SER A 24 -3.37 2.98 -2.18
CA SER A 24 -4.04 1.80 -1.64
C SER A 24 -4.77 1.01 -2.73
N ILE A 25 -5.49 1.69 -3.61
CA ILE A 25 -6.20 1.07 -4.75
C ILE A 25 -5.18 0.45 -5.72
N LEU A 26 -4.09 1.15 -6.04
CA LEU A 26 -3.04 0.62 -6.92
C LEU A 26 -2.38 -0.63 -6.33
N SER A 27 -2.06 -0.62 -5.03
CA SER A 27 -1.50 -1.78 -4.33
C SER A 27 -2.46 -2.97 -4.31
N ALA A 28 -3.74 -2.73 -4.01
CA ALA A 28 -4.77 -3.76 -4.05
C ALA A 28 -4.94 -4.37 -5.43
N TYR A 29 -4.90 -3.55 -6.49
CA TYR A 29 -4.94 -4.03 -7.88
C TYR A 29 -3.76 -4.95 -8.22
N HIS A 30 -2.52 -4.57 -7.84
CA HIS A 30 -1.34 -5.41 -8.08
C HIS A 30 -1.39 -6.72 -7.30
N LEU A 31 -1.82 -6.69 -6.02
CA LEU A 31 -1.99 -7.89 -5.20
C LEU A 31 -3.04 -8.84 -5.76
N ASN A 32 -4.20 -8.31 -6.15
CA ASN A 32 -5.27 -9.13 -6.74
C ASN A 32 -4.81 -9.80 -8.05
N ARG A 33 -4.12 -9.05 -8.91
CA ARG A 33 -3.56 -9.59 -10.16
C ARG A 33 -2.54 -10.71 -9.90
N LEU A 34 -1.72 -10.57 -8.85
CA LEU A 34 -0.76 -11.59 -8.46
C LEU A 34 -1.46 -12.85 -7.94
N SER A 35 -2.48 -12.69 -7.09
CA SER A 35 -3.31 -13.79 -6.57
C SER A 35 -3.95 -14.60 -7.69
N VAL A 36 -4.61 -13.94 -8.65
CA VAL A 36 -5.25 -14.61 -9.80
C VAL A 36 -4.25 -15.42 -10.62
N LYS A 37 -3.04 -14.88 -10.87
CA LYS A 37 -1.99 -15.60 -11.60
C LYS A 37 -1.48 -16.83 -10.82
N THR A 38 -1.34 -16.69 -9.50
CA THR A 38 -0.90 -17.81 -8.63
C THR A 38 -1.96 -18.91 -8.58
N ASP A 39 -3.22 -18.54 -8.46
CA ASP A 39 -4.33 -19.51 -8.47
C ASP A 39 -4.42 -20.27 -9.81
N ALA A 40 -4.23 -19.56 -10.92
CA ALA A 40 -4.21 -20.19 -12.23
C ALA A 40 -3.06 -21.20 -12.37
N LEU A 41 -1.84 -20.83 -11.94
CA LEU A 41 -0.68 -21.74 -11.94
C LEU A 41 -0.96 -23.01 -11.15
N LEU A 42 -1.55 -22.90 -9.95
CA LEU A 42 -1.86 -24.06 -9.09
C LEU A 42 -2.96 -24.93 -9.69
N LYS A 43 -4.02 -24.35 -10.21
CA LYS A 43 -5.16 -25.09 -10.74
C LYS A 43 -4.89 -25.75 -12.09
N GLU A 44 -4.15 -25.05 -12.94
CA GLU A 44 -3.93 -25.49 -14.32
C GLU A 44 -2.78 -26.50 -14.42
N ASN A 45 -1.62 -26.17 -13.94
CA ASN A 45 -0.43 -26.98 -14.21
C ASN A 45 -0.06 -27.94 -13.08
N HIS A 46 -0.29 -27.56 -11.79
CA HIS A 46 0.05 -28.43 -10.68
C HIS A 46 -0.85 -29.68 -10.64
N PHE A 47 -2.13 -29.54 -10.95
CA PHE A 47 -3.03 -30.70 -11.03
C PHE A 47 -2.68 -31.61 -12.19
N SER A 48 -2.29 -31.09 -13.36
CA SER A 48 -1.82 -31.92 -14.47
C SER A 48 -0.58 -32.75 -14.12
N VAL A 49 0.37 -32.18 -13.34
CA VAL A 49 1.50 -32.95 -12.80
C VAL A 49 1.02 -34.10 -11.90
N ILE A 50 0.03 -33.85 -11.03
CA ILE A 50 -0.55 -34.88 -10.14
C ILE A 50 -1.23 -35.97 -10.98
N PHE A 51 -2.07 -35.60 -11.94
CA PHE A 51 -2.77 -36.56 -12.78
C PHE A 51 -1.82 -37.43 -13.61
N ALA A 52 -0.77 -36.79 -14.19
CA ALA A 52 0.26 -37.53 -14.93
C ALA A 52 1.03 -38.49 -14.05
N ARG A 53 1.38 -38.10 -12.82
CA ARG A 53 2.02 -38.99 -11.84
C ARG A 53 1.12 -40.15 -11.43
N ASP A 54 -0.12 -39.86 -11.10
CA ASP A 54 -1.10 -40.88 -10.69
C ASP A 54 -1.29 -41.91 -11.82
N MET A 55 -1.43 -41.44 -13.08
CA MET A 55 -1.45 -42.33 -14.25
C MET A 55 -0.19 -43.20 -14.37
N GLY A 56 0.97 -42.66 -14.12
CA GLY A 56 2.26 -43.38 -14.14
C GLY A 56 2.36 -44.41 -13.00
N GLU A 57 1.86 -44.09 -11.79
CA GLU A 57 1.81 -45.01 -10.66
C GLU A 57 0.88 -46.18 -10.97
N GLU A 58 -0.33 -45.93 -11.50
CA GLU A 58 -1.29 -46.97 -11.86
C GLU A 58 -0.75 -47.87 -12.98
N LEU A 59 -0.08 -47.33 -13.99
CA LEU A 59 0.60 -48.14 -15.00
C LEU A 59 1.67 -49.04 -14.38
N THR A 60 2.42 -48.53 -13.41
CA THR A 60 3.48 -49.28 -12.72
C THR A 60 2.91 -50.46 -11.91
N ILE A 61 1.77 -50.24 -11.22
CA ILE A 61 1.09 -51.28 -10.48
C ILE A 61 0.62 -52.37 -11.44
N MET A 62 0.03 -52.02 -12.58
CA MET A 62 -0.39 -52.97 -13.60
C MET A 62 0.79 -53.77 -14.17
N ASP A 63 1.91 -53.13 -14.51
CA ASP A 63 3.11 -53.83 -15.02
C ASP A 63 3.73 -54.74 -13.99
N GLN A 64 3.76 -54.34 -12.70
CA GLN A 64 4.25 -55.20 -11.61
C GLN A 64 3.40 -56.44 -11.47
N GLU A 65 2.08 -56.34 -11.58
CA GLU A 65 1.18 -57.49 -11.50
C GLU A 65 1.35 -58.42 -12.70
N ILE A 66 1.53 -57.91 -13.92
CA ILE A 66 1.85 -58.66 -15.11
C ILE A 66 3.17 -59.40 -14.95
N ASN A 67 4.20 -58.76 -14.48
CA ASN A 67 5.52 -59.38 -14.25
C ASN A 67 5.44 -60.45 -13.16
N ARG A 68 4.71 -60.22 -12.05
CA ARG A 68 4.44 -61.23 -11.00
C ARG A 68 3.73 -62.45 -11.54
N SER A 69 2.69 -62.22 -12.33
CA SER A 69 1.89 -63.29 -12.95
C SER A 69 2.72 -64.15 -13.90
N PHE A 70 3.53 -63.51 -14.75
CA PHE A 70 4.42 -64.19 -15.70
C PHE A 70 5.49 -65.02 -14.99
N LEU A 71 6.17 -64.47 -13.96
CA LEU A 71 7.24 -65.12 -13.22
C LEU A 71 6.76 -66.34 -12.41
N ASN A 72 5.55 -66.27 -11.86
CA ASN A 72 4.99 -67.31 -11.03
C ASN A 72 4.05 -68.27 -11.80
N GLU A 73 3.87 -68.09 -13.07
CA GLU A 73 2.97 -68.88 -13.94
C GLU A 73 1.52 -68.89 -13.42
N VAL A 74 1.06 -67.77 -12.83
CA VAL A 74 -0.31 -67.62 -12.32
C VAL A 74 -1.08 -66.59 -13.13
N HIS A 75 -2.40 -66.60 -13.04
CA HIS A 75 -3.21 -65.56 -13.66
C HIS A 75 -3.04 -64.24 -12.92
N PRO A 76 -3.04 -63.09 -13.64
CA PRO A 76 -3.04 -61.79 -13.01
C PRO A 76 -4.26 -61.55 -12.14
N ASP A 77 -4.12 -60.78 -11.05
CA ASP A 77 -5.27 -60.42 -10.19
C ASP A 77 -6.18 -59.47 -10.98
N SER A 78 -7.31 -60.01 -11.44
CA SER A 78 -8.32 -59.28 -12.19
C SER A 78 -8.93 -58.12 -11.39
N THR A 79 -9.08 -58.26 -10.06
CA THR A 79 -9.63 -57.21 -9.19
C THR A 79 -8.69 -56.02 -9.12
N LEU A 80 -7.39 -56.27 -8.90
CA LEU A 80 -6.37 -55.26 -8.87
C LEU A 80 -6.28 -54.52 -10.23
N ILE A 81 -6.27 -55.25 -11.34
CA ILE A 81 -6.21 -54.66 -12.70
C ILE A 81 -7.42 -53.78 -12.97
N VAL A 82 -8.63 -54.21 -12.63
CA VAL A 82 -9.85 -53.38 -12.82
C VAL A 82 -9.84 -52.14 -11.94
N LEU A 83 -9.45 -52.24 -10.68
CA LEU A 83 -9.35 -51.08 -9.78
C LEU A 83 -8.34 -50.04 -10.33
N THR A 84 -7.15 -50.51 -10.67
CA THR A 84 -6.05 -49.65 -11.16
C THR A 84 -6.39 -49.01 -12.52
N SER A 85 -7.01 -49.77 -13.43
CA SER A 85 -7.46 -49.21 -14.72
C SER A 85 -8.54 -48.13 -14.57
N ASN A 86 -9.45 -48.32 -13.61
CA ASN A 86 -10.46 -47.28 -13.30
C ASN A 86 -9.83 -46.02 -12.71
N SER A 87 -8.84 -46.15 -11.82
CA SER A 87 -8.10 -45.03 -11.26
C SER A 87 -7.33 -44.27 -12.34
N PHE A 88 -6.64 -44.97 -13.22
CA PHE A 88 -6.00 -44.39 -14.40
C PHE A 88 -6.98 -43.59 -15.27
N GLY A 89 -8.12 -44.22 -15.62
CA GLY A 89 -9.18 -43.61 -16.40
C GLY A 89 -9.72 -42.31 -15.75
N LYS A 90 -9.87 -42.32 -14.42
CA LYS A 90 -10.30 -41.14 -13.67
C LYS A 90 -9.28 -40.00 -13.78
N SER A 91 -7.99 -40.25 -13.58
CA SER A 91 -6.93 -39.27 -13.71
C SER A 91 -6.83 -38.74 -15.15
N LEU A 92 -6.97 -39.60 -16.15
CA LEU A 92 -7.03 -39.21 -17.55
C LEU A 92 -8.23 -38.30 -17.87
N GLU A 93 -9.43 -38.62 -17.38
CA GLU A 93 -10.61 -37.77 -17.59
C GLU A 93 -10.52 -36.41 -16.87
N LEU A 94 -9.83 -36.33 -15.73
CA LEU A 94 -9.55 -35.07 -15.05
C LEU A 94 -8.56 -34.25 -15.85
N GLU A 95 -7.51 -34.85 -16.39
CA GLU A 95 -6.52 -34.22 -17.26
C GLU A 95 -7.13 -33.68 -18.56
N LYS A 96 -8.00 -34.45 -19.24
CA LYS A 96 -8.73 -34.00 -20.43
C LYS A 96 -9.54 -32.72 -20.21
N LYS A 97 -9.95 -32.43 -18.98
CA LYS A 97 -10.67 -31.21 -18.59
C LYS A 97 -9.74 -30.07 -18.19
N ASN A 98 -8.44 -30.33 -18.09
CA ASN A 98 -7.44 -29.39 -17.59
C ASN A 98 -6.35 -29.02 -18.62
N LEU A 99 -6.59 -29.24 -19.90
CA LEU A 99 -5.65 -28.94 -20.99
C LEU A 99 -5.43 -27.44 -21.10
N THR A 100 -4.21 -26.97 -20.80
CA THR A 100 -3.87 -25.55 -20.78
C THR A 100 -2.58 -25.23 -21.53
N GLU A 101 -1.68 -26.20 -21.72
CA GLU A 101 -0.41 -26.00 -22.40
C GLU A 101 -0.46 -26.48 -23.85
N ALA A 102 0.36 -25.87 -24.72
CA ALA A 102 0.42 -26.22 -26.13
C ALA A 102 0.96 -27.65 -26.33
N GLY A 103 0.18 -28.49 -27.02
CA GLY A 103 0.55 -29.87 -27.34
C GLY A 103 0.08 -30.91 -26.32
N GLU A 104 -0.51 -30.52 -25.19
CA GLU A 104 -1.13 -31.42 -24.22
C GLU A 104 -2.27 -32.22 -24.84
N ASP A 105 -3.10 -31.59 -25.67
CA ASP A 105 -4.23 -32.18 -26.35
C ASP A 105 -3.83 -33.44 -27.16
N LYS A 106 -2.74 -33.34 -27.90
CA LYS A 106 -2.20 -34.44 -28.70
C LYS A 106 -1.60 -35.52 -27.82
N LEU A 107 -0.87 -35.13 -26.77
CA LEU A 107 -0.24 -36.06 -25.86
C LEU A 107 -1.26 -36.85 -25.06
N VAL A 108 -2.29 -36.20 -24.52
CA VAL A 108 -3.37 -36.80 -23.75
C VAL A 108 -4.20 -37.71 -24.64
N SER A 109 -4.50 -37.31 -25.89
CA SER A 109 -5.17 -38.19 -26.87
C SER A 109 -4.32 -39.41 -27.20
N GLY A 110 -3.00 -39.26 -27.28
CA GLY A 110 -2.05 -40.40 -27.48
C GLY A 110 -2.06 -41.36 -26.27
N ILE A 111 -2.05 -40.82 -25.05
CA ILE A 111 -2.16 -41.61 -23.81
C ILE A 111 -3.48 -42.36 -23.78
N GLU A 112 -4.59 -41.72 -24.10
CA GLU A 112 -5.91 -42.35 -24.14
C GLU A 112 -5.97 -43.54 -25.13
N SER A 113 -5.52 -43.31 -26.38
CA SER A 113 -5.49 -44.37 -27.40
C SER A 113 -4.57 -45.53 -26.99
N GLY A 114 -3.34 -45.20 -26.56
CA GLY A 114 -2.39 -46.20 -26.11
C GLY A 114 -2.85 -47.01 -24.90
N PHE A 115 -3.50 -46.35 -23.95
CA PHE A 115 -4.07 -47.02 -22.77
C PHE A 115 -5.20 -47.96 -23.14
N ASN A 116 -6.10 -47.60 -24.04
CA ASN A 116 -7.16 -48.44 -24.51
C ASN A 116 -6.62 -49.71 -25.22
N GLU A 117 -5.57 -49.56 -26.02
CA GLU A 117 -4.88 -50.67 -26.65
C GLU A 117 -4.18 -51.59 -25.64
N TYR A 118 -3.48 -50.99 -24.65
CA TYR A 118 -2.83 -51.70 -23.55
C TYR A 118 -3.85 -52.50 -22.73
N LEU A 119 -4.94 -51.83 -22.34
CA LEU A 119 -6.00 -52.44 -21.54
C LEU A 119 -6.71 -53.63 -22.28
N THR A 120 -6.95 -53.46 -23.58
CA THR A 120 -7.54 -54.52 -24.41
C THR A 120 -6.65 -55.79 -24.43
N GLU A 121 -5.35 -55.64 -24.60
CA GLU A 121 -4.40 -56.76 -24.58
C GLU A 121 -4.24 -57.35 -23.20
N LEU A 122 -4.23 -56.51 -22.15
CA LEU A 122 -4.19 -56.93 -20.75
C LEU A 122 -5.42 -57.75 -20.35
N MET A 123 -6.63 -57.31 -20.71
CA MET A 123 -7.87 -58.04 -20.44
C MET A 123 -7.94 -59.40 -21.16
N THR A 124 -7.32 -59.49 -22.34
CA THR A 124 -7.18 -60.76 -23.02
C THR A 124 -6.26 -61.73 -22.24
N SER A 125 -5.21 -61.20 -21.61
CA SER A 125 -4.26 -61.96 -20.80
C SER A 125 -4.80 -62.45 -19.46
N LEU A 126 -5.94 -61.92 -18.98
CA LEU A 126 -6.63 -62.44 -17.78
C LEU A 126 -7.29 -63.80 -18.04
N ARG A 127 -7.57 -64.12 -19.30
CA ARG A 127 -8.31 -65.34 -19.68
C ARG A 127 -7.41 -66.52 -20.12
N THR A 128 -6.15 -66.24 -20.44
CA THR A 128 -5.19 -67.21 -20.95
C THR A 128 -3.84 -67.07 -20.27
N PRO A 129 -3.06 -68.16 -20.04
CA PRO A 129 -1.71 -68.04 -19.48
C PRO A 129 -0.86 -67.08 -20.32
N LEU A 130 -0.06 -66.27 -19.62
CA LEU A 130 0.76 -65.20 -20.25
C LEU A 130 1.94 -65.85 -20.97
N SER A 131 1.95 -65.79 -22.31
CA SER A 131 3.15 -66.19 -23.08
C SER A 131 4.21 -65.13 -23.00
N LYS A 132 5.47 -65.51 -23.28
CA LYS A 132 6.62 -64.59 -23.31
C LYS A 132 6.41 -63.46 -24.29
N GLU A 133 5.85 -63.76 -25.46
CA GLU A 133 5.61 -62.77 -26.54
C GLU A 133 4.58 -61.74 -26.06
N ARG A 134 3.49 -62.15 -25.38
CA ARG A 134 2.50 -61.23 -24.84
C ARG A 134 3.04 -60.38 -23.68
N ALA A 135 3.80 -60.99 -22.76
CA ALA A 135 4.45 -60.26 -21.68
C ALA A 135 5.38 -59.16 -22.26
N THR A 136 6.16 -59.48 -23.30
CA THR A 136 7.02 -58.50 -23.95
C THR A 136 6.24 -57.39 -24.65
N ALA A 137 5.13 -57.72 -25.31
CA ALA A 137 4.25 -56.74 -25.95
C ALA A 137 3.63 -55.78 -24.95
N LEU A 138 3.09 -56.29 -23.85
CA LEU A 138 2.53 -55.50 -22.74
C LEU A 138 3.61 -54.57 -22.13
N GLN A 139 4.78 -55.10 -21.86
CA GLN A 139 5.90 -54.32 -21.32
C GLN A 139 6.34 -53.20 -22.28
N THR A 140 6.31 -53.46 -23.61
CA THR A 140 6.62 -52.41 -24.60
C THR A 140 5.56 -51.31 -24.57
N LYS A 141 4.28 -51.64 -24.54
CA LYS A 141 3.19 -50.66 -24.44
C LYS A 141 3.21 -49.89 -23.12
N PHE A 142 3.49 -50.56 -22.02
CA PHE A 142 3.69 -49.94 -20.71
C PHE A 142 4.80 -48.88 -20.82
N ARG A 143 5.97 -49.19 -21.34
CA ARG A 143 7.08 -48.22 -21.46
C ARG A 143 6.69 -46.99 -22.27
N MET A 144 5.98 -47.20 -23.38
CA MET A 144 5.53 -46.10 -24.24
C MET A 144 4.55 -45.19 -23.49
N LEU A 145 3.55 -45.74 -22.82
CA LEU A 145 2.56 -45.04 -22.03
C LEU A 145 3.21 -44.30 -20.86
N TYR A 146 4.09 -44.97 -20.12
CA TYR A 146 4.81 -44.40 -19.00
C TYR A 146 5.68 -43.21 -19.44
N GLN A 147 6.35 -43.32 -20.59
CA GLN A 147 7.11 -42.19 -21.17
C GLN A 147 6.20 -41.02 -21.54
N GLN A 148 5.00 -41.28 -22.05
CA GLN A 148 4.02 -40.25 -22.37
C GLN A 148 3.47 -39.56 -21.10
N THR A 149 3.18 -40.29 -20.05
CA THR A 149 2.77 -39.69 -18.76
C THR A 149 3.88 -38.89 -18.13
N MET A 150 5.15 -39.33 -18.21
CA MET A 150 6.30 -38.55 -17.75
C MET A 150 6.51 -37.29 -18.59
N LEU A 151 6.32 -37.35 -19.90
CA LEU A 151 6.42 -36.17 -20.76
C LEU A 151 5.31 -35.16 -20.43
N LEU A 152 4.10 -35.61 -20.14
CA LEU A 152 2.99 -34.76 -19.70
C LEU A 152 3.33 -34.04 -18.40
N SER A 153 3.85 -34.78 -17.40
CA SER A 153 4.35 -34.18 -16.14
C SER A 153 5.42 -33.13 -16.43
N GLN A 154 6.39 -33.45 -17.27
CA GLN A 154 7.52 -32.55 -17.57
C GLN A 154 7.07 -31.25 -18.28
N ILE A 155 6.12 -31.33 -19.21
CA ILE A 155 5.56 -30.15 -19.88
C ILE A 155 4.94 -29.22 -18.85
N ASN A 156 4.15 -29.76 -17.92
CA ASN A 156 3.49 -28.98 -16.88
C ASN A 156 4.45 -28.45 -15.82
N GLU A 157 5.47 -29.22 -15.42
CA GLU A 157 6.53 -28.71 -14.52
C GLU A 157 7.28 -27.54 -15.13
N GLN A 158 7.61 -27.62 -16.44
CA GLN A 158 8.24 -26.50 -17.15
C GLN A 158 7.30 -25.30 -17.26
N ALA A 159 6.01 -25.52 -17.45
CA ALA A 159 5.01 -24.45 -17.45
C ALA A 159 4.91 -23.78 -16.07
N ILE A 160 4.94 -24.56 -15.00
CA ILE A 160 4.98 -24.05 -13.63
C ILE A 160 6.20 -23.12 -13.44
N LEU A 161 7.38 -23.57 -13.86
CA LEU A 161 8.61 -22.76 -13.73
C LEU A 161 8.53 -21.46 -14.53
N ARG A 162 8.04 -21.51 -15.78
CA ARG A 162 7.84 -20.30 -16.60
C ARG A 162 6.83 -19.33 -15.99
N LYS A 163 5.66 -19.84 -15.58
CA LYS A 163 4.59 -19.04 -14.97
C LYS A 163 5.04 -18.46 -13.62
N ALA A 164 5.81 -19.19 -12.82
CA ALA A 164 6.37 -18.71 -11.55
C ALA A 164 7.36 -17.55 -11.78
N ASP A 165 8.23 -17.64 -12.78
CA ASP A 165 9.15 -16.56 -13.14
C ASP A 165 8.39 -15.30 -13.63
N ASP A 166 7.34 -15.48 -14.43
CA ASP A 166 6.47 -14.37 -14.88
C ASP A 166 5.69 -13.72 -13.72
N ILE A 167 5.25 -14.52 -12.74
CA ILE A 167 4.64 -14.03 -11.51
C ILE A 167 5.64 -13.20 -10.72
N LYS A 168 6.85 -13.71 -10.51
CA LYS A 168 7.93 -13.01 -9.83
C LYS A 168 8.27 -11.68 -10.50
N LYS A 169 8.51 -11.68 -11.82
CA LYS A 169 8.75 -10.45 -12.59
C LYS A 169 7.60 -9.45 -12.50
N SER A 170 6.36 -9.94 -12.50
CA SER A 170 5.17 -9.09 -12.33
C SER A 170 5.11 -8.46 -10.95
N ALA A 171 5.47 -9.22 -9.90
CA ALA A 171 5.54 -8.74 -8.51
C ALA A 171 6.64 -7.67 -8.37
N GLU A 172 7.84 -7.92 -8.89
CA GLU A 172 8.97 -6.98 -8.85
C GLU A 172 8.65 -5.67 -9.58
N LYS A 173 8.02 -5.73 -10.77
CA LYS A 173 7.54 -4.55 -11.49
C LYS A 173 6.48 -3.78 -10.70
N GLY A 174 5.51 -4.48 -10.12
CA GLY A 174 4.47 -3.88 -9.29
C GLY A 174 5.06 -3.16 -8.08
N LEU A 175 5.97 -3.82 -7.36
CA LEU A 175 6.67 -3.25 -6.22
C LEU A 175 7.46 -1.99 -6.62
N THR A 176 8.23 -2.07 -7.72
CA THR A 176 9.01 -0.94 -8.23
C THR A 176 8.12 0.26 -8.55
N HIS A 177 7.00 0.05 -9.26
CA HIS A 177 6.07 1.13 -9.58
C HIS A 177 5.47 1.78 -8.33
N VAL A 178 5.00 0.99 -7.37
CA VAL A 178 4.43 1.50 -6.11
C VAL A 178 5.49 2.25 -5.30
N THR A 179 6.73 1.73 -5.23
CA THR A 179 7.83 2.37 -4.50
C THR A 179 8.22 3.71 -5.12
N ILE A 180 8.43 3.77 -6.43
CA ILE A 180 8.79 5.02 -7.12
C ILE A 180 7.68 6.05 -6.95
N LEU A 181 6.45 5.68 -7.25
CA LEU A 181 5.30 6.58 -7.12
C LEU A 181 5.11 7.05 -5.68
N GLY A 182 5.19 6.14 -4.72
CA GLY A 182 5.09 6.45 -3.29
C GLY A 182 6.18 7.42 -2.83
N THR A 183 7.43 7.22 -3.28
CA THR A 183 8.56 8.11 -2.96
C THR A 183 8.35 9.51 -3.53
N VAL A 184 7.94 9.64 -4.79
CA VAL A 184 7.66 10.94 -5.41
C VAL A 184 6.53 11.66 -4.68
N LEU A 185 5.43 10.97 -4.40
CA LEU A 185 4.30 11.53 -3.67
C LEU A 185 4.68 11.92 -2.24
N PHE A 186 5.53 11.14 -1.58
CA PHE A 186 6.06 11.46 -0.25
C PHE A 186 6.86 12.76 -0.26
N ILE A 187 7.76 12.96 -1.25
CA ILE A 187 8.55 14.19 -1.39
C ILE A 187 7.64 15.40 -1.64
N ILE A 188 6.64 15.28 -2.52
CA ILE A 188 5.65 16.34 -2.78
C ILE A 188 4.91 16.70 -1.49
N THR A 189 4.46 15.71 -0.75
CA THR A 189 3.76 15.84 0.53
C THR A 189 4.62 16.56 1.56
N LEU A 190 5.88 16.13 1.70
CA LEU A 190 6.85 16.74 2.61
C LEU A 190 7.10 18.21 2.26
N SER A 191 7.33 18.51 0.98
CA SER A 191 7.52 19.86 0.48
C SER A 191 6.31 20.76 0.78
N PHE A 192 5.09 20.28 0.52
CA PHE A 192 3.86 21.00 0.85
C PHE A 192 3.76 21.29 2.35
N THR A 193 4.02 20.29 3.20
CA THR A 193 3.94 20.43 4.66
C THR A 193 4.93 21.45 5.18
N PHE A 194 6.19 21.41 4.71
CA PHE A 194 7.20 22.40 5.11
C PHE A 194 6.84 23.82 4.67
N ASN A 195 6.41 24.00 3.42
CA ASN A 195 5.99 25.30 2.92
C ASN A 195 4.80 25.86 3.72
N PHE A 196 3.81 25.04 4.01
CA PHE A 196 2.65 25.45 4.79
C PHE A 196 3.02 25.79 6.24
N ALA A 197 3.84 24.98 6.87
CA ALA A 197 4.31 25.20 8.25
C ALA A 197 5.12 26.50 8.36
N THR A 198 6.04 26.75 7.43
CA THR A 198 6.85 27.97 7.38
C THR A 198 5.97 29.19 7.18
N TYR A 199 5.06 29.14 6.21
CA TYR A 199 4.11 30.22 5.94
C TYR A 199 3.27 30.58 7.18
N PHE A 200 2.73 29.57 7.85
CA PHE A 200 1.92 29.77 9.04
C PHE A 200 2.72 30.33 10.21
N ASN A 201 3.88 29.73 10.48
CA ASN A 201 4.73 30.10 11.60
C ASN A 201 5.25 31.55 11.48
N GLU A 202 5.68 31.97 10.30
CA GLU A 202 6.14 33.35 10.08
C GLU A 202 5.05 34.38 10.34
N ARG A 203 3.84 34.15 9.83
CA ARG A 203 2.72 35.07 10.00
C ARG A 203 2.21 35.09 11.45
N PHE A 204 2.13 33.93 12.08
CA PHE A 204 1.75 33.83 13.46
C PHE A 204 2.76 34.52 14.40
N SER A 205 4.04 34.32 14.15
CA SER A 205 5.11 34.97 14.92
C SER A 205 5.07 36.52 14.80
N LYS A 206 4.84 37.03 13.57
CA LYS A 206 4.67 38.48 13.35
C LYS A 206 3.46 39.04 14.07
N LEU A 207 2.33 38.33 14.03
CA LEU A 207 1.11 38.68 14.75
C LEU A 207 1.34 38.71 16.27
N TYR A 208 1.97 37.68 16.81
CA TYR A 208 2.30 37.59 18.23
C TYR A 208 3.20 38.74 18.68
N SER A 209 4.26 39.00 17.92
CA SER A 209 5.18 40.13 18.20
C SER A 209 4.46 41.45 18.14
N GLY A 210 3.59 41.70 17.15
CA GLY A 210 2.79 42.91 17.07
C GLY A 210 1.88 43.12 18.28
N ILE A 211 1.18 42.06 18.73
CA ILE A 211 0.34 42.12 19.92
C ILE A 211 1.18 42.45 21.18
N LYS A 212 2.37 41.82 21.30
CA LYS A 212 3.30 42.07 22.41
C LYS A 212 3.77 43.51 22.43
N GLU A 213 4.09 44.11 21.29
CA GLU A 213 4.48 45.53 21.16
C GLU A 213 3.34 46.46 21.60
N ILE A 214 2.12 46.26 21.15
CA ILE A 214 0.95 47.04 21.61
C ILE A 214 0.78 46.89 23.13
N GLY A 215 0.91 45.67 23.67
CA GLY A 215 0.83 45.38 25.11
C GLY A 215 1.92 46.11 25.92
N SER A 216 3.08 46.37 25.35
CA SER A 216 4.17 47.16 25.97
C SER A 216 4.03 48.68 25.79
N GLY A 217 2.97 49.12 25.12
CA GLY A 217 2.66 50.55 24.95
C GLY A 217 3.16 51.17 23.63
N ASN A 218 3.70 50.38 22.73
CA ASN A 218 4.09 50.81 21.40
C ASN A 218 2.89 50.74 20.43
N TYR A 219 2.06 51.78 20.45
CA TYR A 219 0.82 51.84 19.64
C TYR A 219 1.09 52.30 18.18
N ASP A 220 2.33 52.62 17.82
CA ASP A 220 2.72 52.93 16.43
C ASP A 220 3.01 51.65 15.63
N GLN A 221 3.07 50.48 16.27
CA GLN A 221 3.25 49.20 15.63
C GLN A 221 2.15 48.96 14.59
N ARG A 222 2.55 48.50 13.38
CA ARG A 222 1.64 48.11 12.31
C ARG A 222 2.03 46.75 11.77
N LEU A 223 1.01 45.98 11.45
CA LEU A 223 1.16 44.70 10.76
C LEU A 223 0.89 44.90 9.28
N ASN A 224 1.76 44.33 8.45
CA ASN A 224 1.58 44.29 7.01
C ASN A 224 1.78 42.84 6.55
N PHE A 225 0.68 42.16 6.19
CA PHE A 225 0.73 40.86 5.55
C PHE A 225 0.35 40.99 4.09
N GLU A 226 1.22 40.47 3.22
CA GLU A 226 0.95 40.37 1.80
C GLU A 226 -0.08 39.25 1.53
N GLY A 227 -1.01 39.49 0.62
CA GLY A 227 -2.04 38.54 0.21
C GLY A 227 -3.45 39.01 0.56
N GLU A 228 -4.42 38.12 0.39
CA GLU A 228 -5.85 38.35 0.64
C GLU A 228 -6.44 37.23 1.52
N ASP A 229 -5.67 36.75 2.48
CA ASP A 229 -6.10 35.70 3.41
C ASP A 229 -6.51 36.27 4.79
N GLU A 230 -6.84 35.41 5.73
CA GLU A 230 -7.27 35.79 7.07
C GLU A 230 -6.19 36.55 7.84
N PHE A 231 -4.90 36.36 7.58
CA PHE A 231 -3.85 37.15 8.20
C PHE A 231 -3.86 38.61 7.71
N TYR A 232 -4.18 38.81 6.43
CA TYR A 232 -4.38 40.15 5.90
C TYR A 232 -5.57 40.85 6.60
N ASP A 233 -6.72 40.18 6.71
CA ASP A 233 -7.89 40.74 7.38
C ASP A 233 -7.59 41.04 8.87
N ILE A 234 -6.86 40.16 9.56
CA ILE A 234 -6.40 40.39 10.94
C ILE A 234 -5.48 41.61 11.01
N SER A 235 -4.60 41.81 10.04
CA SER A 235 -3.71 42.97 10.04
C SER A 235 -4.46 44.30 9.93
N LEU A 236 -5.53 44.34 9.15
CA LEU A 236 -6.39 45.54 9.07
C LEU A 236 -7.05 45.88 10.40
N VAL A 237 -7.67 44.87 11.02
CA VAL A 237 -8.32 45.02 12.33
C VAL A 237 -7.30 45.41 13.41
N PHE A 238 -6.12 44.77 13.41
CA PHE A 238 -5.04 45.09 14.34
C PHE A 238 -4.58 46.54 14.19
N ASN A 239 -4.35 46.99 12.95
CA ASN A 239 -3.89 48.34 12.68
C ASN A 239 -4.91 49.43 13.08
N ASP A 240 -6.19 49.17 12.87
CA ASP A 240 -7.30 50.02 13.33
C ASP A 240 -7.38 50.08 14.86
N MET A 241 -7.25 48.94 15.52
CA MET A 241 -7.21 48.88 16.99
C MET A 241 -6.02 49.68 17.54
N ALA A 242 -4.83 49.48 17.00
CA ALA A 242 -3.63 50.21 17.42
C ALA A 242 -3.76 51.72 17.22
N LYS A 243 -4.35 52.14 16.08
CA LYS A 243 -4.66 53.55 15.81
C LYS A 243 -5.63 54.14 16.83
N ASN A 244 -6.75 53.49 17.09
CA ASN A 244 -7.80 53.93 18.03
C ASN A 244 -7.23 54.09 19.45
N ILE A 245 -6.39 53.13 19.90
CA ILE A 245 -5.74 53.21 21.21
C ILE A 245 -4.81 54.44 21.29
N ASN A 246 -4.01 54.66 20.24
CA ASN A 246 -3.08 55.80 20.19
C ASN A 246 -3.81 57.14 20.20
N GLU A 247 -4.86 57.27 19.40
CA GLU A 247 -5.70 58.48 19.34
C GLU A 247 -6.40 58.76 20.71
N ASN A 248 -6.99 57.73 21.33
CA ASN A 248 -7.63 57.85 22.63
C ASN A 248 -6.64 58.25 23.71
N LYS A 249 -5.43 57.63 23.71
CA LYS A 249 -4.36 58.05 24.65
C LYS A 249 -3.97 59.49 24.46
N HIS A 250 -3.84 59.92 23.21
CA HIS A 250 -3.49 61.30 22.90
C HIS A 250 -4.57 62.29 23.35
N HIS A 251 -5.84 62.01 23.08
CA HIS A 251 -6.99 62.82 23.56
C HIS A 251 -7.04 62.89 25.05
N LEU A 252 -6.83 61.77 25.76
CA LEU A 252 -6.82 61.74 27.22
C LEU A 252 -5.70 62.61 27.81
N LEU A 253 -4.52 62.52 27.24
CA LEU A 253 -3.37 63.36 27.65
C LEU A 253 -3.58 64.86 27.37
N VAL A 254 -4.15 65.21 26.22
CA VAL A 254 -4.50 66.60 25.89
C VAL A 254 -5.58 67.15 26.84
N ASN A 255 -6.61 66.37 27.13
CA ASN A 255 -7.68 66.79 28.05
C ASN A 255 -7.17 66.94 29.48
N LEU A 256 -6.36 65.95 29.96
CA LEU A 256 -5.71 66.04 31.27
C LEU A 256 -4.81 67.28 31.39
N LYS A 257 -4.04 67.58 30.35
CA LYS A 257 -3.18 68.75 30.30
C LYS A 257 -4.00 70.06 30.35
N ALA A 258 -5.08 70.14 29.55
CA ALA A 258 -5.98 71.30 29.54
C ALA A 258 -6.73 71.49 30.87
N GLU A 259 -7.10 70.42 31.54
CA GLU A 259 -7.76 70.45 32.86
C GLU A 259 -6.78 70.88 33.96
N LEU A 260 -5.53 70.38 33.92
CA LEU A 260 -4.45 70.79 34.81
C LEU A 260 -4.09 72.29 34.65
N GLU A 261 -4.04 72.79 33.42
CA GLU A 261 -3.74 74.23 33.15
C GLU A 261 -4.84 75.15 33.66
N ARG A 262 -6.09 74.72 33.83
CA ARG A 262 -7.22 75.49 34.34
C ARG A 262 -7.32 75.58 35.88
N GLU A 263 -6.85 74.55 36.61
CA GLU A 263 -7.14 74.45 38.05
C GLU A 263 -5.93 74.70 38.97
N ILE A 264 -4.70 74.95 38.51
CA ILE A 264 -3.52 74.84 39.39
C ILE A 264 -2.83 76.16 39.69
N SER A 265 -2.79 76.53 40.99
CA SER A 265 -1.86 77.51 41.59
C SER A 265 -0.43 76.89 41.68
N LEU A 266 0.62 77.77 41.73
CA LEU A 266 2.02 77.34 41.73
C LEU A 266 2.41 76.28 42.78
N SER A 267 1.71 76.21 43.91
CA SER A 267 1.90 75.16 44.96
C SER A 267 1.39 73.80 44.57
N GLN A 268 0.36 73.72 43.74
CA GLN A 268 -0.21 72.44 43.26
C GLN A 268 0.66 71.82 42.14
N VAL A 269 1.38 72.63 41.35
CA VAL A 269 2.35 72.18 40.32
C VAL A 269 3.51 71.39 40.97
N GLN A 270 3.99 71.89 42.13
CA GLN A 270 5.11 71.18 42.83
C GLN A 270 4.64 69.84 43.41
N GLU A 271 3.44 69.80 43.97
CA GLU A 271 2.89 68.55 44.51
C GLU A 271 2.61 67.53 43.37
N LEU A 272 2.11 67.99 42.24
CA LEU A 272 1.88 67.14 41.08
C LEU A 272 3.17 66.57 40.48
N LYS A 273 4.23 67.40 40.40
CA LYS A 273 5.53 66.98 39.96
C LYS A 273 6.09 65.83 40.83
N ARG A 274 5.86 65.96 42.15
CA ARG A 274 6.25 64.92 43.10
C ARG A 274 5.45 63.63 42.90
N ILE A 275 4.14 63.67 42.60
CA ILE A 275 3.29 62.53 42.31
C ILE A 275 3.72 61.86 40.98
N PHE A 276 4.05 62.62 39.92
CA PHE A 276 4.54 62.11 38.66
C PHE A 276 5.88 61.39 38.81
N GLU A 277 6.80 61.91 39.59
CA GLU A 277 8.09 61.23 39.88
C GLU A 277 7.90 59.94 40.63
N GLN A 278 6.93 59.87 41.57
CA GLN A 278 6.55 58.63 42.27
C GLN A 278 5.92 57.61 41.32
N MET A 279 4.99 58.03 40.46
CA MET A 279 4.37 57.13 39.48
C MET A 279 5.40 56.55 38.50
N HIS A 280 6.34 57.35 38.04
CA HIS A 280 7.44 56.86 37.15
C HIS A 280 8.35 55.86 37.86
N GLY A 281 8.54 56.03 39.18
CA GLY A 281 9.25 55.05 40.02
C GLY A 281 8.48 53.72 40.17
N TYR A 282 7.17 53.73 40.20
CA TYR A 282 6.35 52.54 40.24
C TYR A 282 6.30 51.82 38.91
N GLU A 283 6.21 52.55 37.76
CA GLU A 283 6.29 51.97 36.43
C GLU A 283 7.61 51.23 36.21
N LYS A 284 8.73 51.88 36.59
CA LYS A 284 10.05 51.23 36.50
C LYS A 284 10.17 49.96 37.35
N ARG A 285 9.63 49.96 38.54
CA ARG A 285 9.58 48.75 39.41
C ARG A 285 8.69 47.66 38.86
N ALA A 286 7.56 48.01 38.25
CA ALA A 286 6.67 47.05 37.62
C ALA A 286 7.35 46.39 36.39
N MET A 287 8.10 47.16 35.59
CA MET A 287 8.90 46.59 34.48
C MET A 287 10.03 45.69 34.95
N GLU A 288 10.73 46.06 36.03
CA GLU A 288 11.77 45.21 36.65
C GLU A 288 11.21 43.91 37.23
N LEU A 289 10.00 43.94 37.81
CA LEU A 289 9.30 42.74 38.30
C LEU A 289 8.85 41.82 37.16
N MET A 290 8.38 42.37 36.05
CA MET A 290 8.02 41.58 34.85
C MET A 290 9.23 40.97 34.18
N ALA A 291 10.35 41.69 34.06
CA ALA A 291 11.59 41.15 33.55
C ALA A 291 12.16 40.01 34.42
N ASN A 292 11.99 40.10 35.74
CA ASN A 292 12.38 39.03 36.68
C ASN A 292 11.45 37.82 36.68
N LEU A 293 10.20 37.95 36.22
CA LEU A 293 9.29 36.84 36.00
C LEU A 293 9.57 36.09 34.68
N GLU A 294 9.98 36.84 33.63
CA GLU A 294 10.38 36.25 32.34
C GLU A 294 11.68 35.44 32.44
N THR A 295 12.57 35.73 33.44
CA THR A 295 13.81 34.96 33.67
C THR A 295 13.59 33.70 34.54
N LYS A 296 12.37 33.47 35.07
CA LYS A 296 12.04 32.31 35.92
C LYS A 296 11.07 31.31 35.29
N LEU A 297 10.62 31.59 34.05
CA LEU A 297 9.88 30.68 33.15
C LEU A 297 10.78 30.18 32.04
#